data_f6729c0e9212e7f9d2d9ca065ca739be
#
_entry.id   f6729c0e9212e7f9d2d9ca065ca739be
#
_cell.length_a   1.000
_cell.length_b   1.000
_cell.length_c   1.000
_cell.angle_alpha   90.00
_cell.angle_beta   90.00
_cell.angle_gamma   90.00
#
_symmetry.space_group_name_H-M   'P 1'
#
loop_
_entity.id
_entity.type
_entity.pdbx_description
1 polymer ?
#
loop_
_entity_poly.entity_id
_entity_poly.type
_entity_poly.pdbx_seq_one_letter_code
_entity_poly.pdbx_strand_id
1 'polypeptide(L)' 'MNALGHLEKMLMNGEISEEEYKEKKAIYVETILELYIQGIIGKEEMYEKLNQ' A
#
# COMPACT_ATOMS: atom_id res chain seq x y z
N MET A 1 5.07 3.21 -11.13
CA MET A 1 3.77 3.39 -10.47
C MET A 1 3.63 2.37 -9.35
N ASN A 2 3.25 2.79 -8.17
CA ASN A 2 3.13 1.90 -7.03
C ASN A 2 1.65 1.58 -6.76
N ALA A 3 1.43 0.56 -5.94
CA ALA A 3 0.07 0.09 -5.65
C ALA A 3 -0.78 1.14 -4.95
N LEU A 4 -0.19 1.93 -4.02
CA LEU A 4 -0.93 2.97 -3.32
C LEU A 4 -1.33 4.10 -4.25
N GLY A 5 -0.43 4.51 -5.14
CA GLY A 5 -0.76 5.53 -6.13
C GLY A 5 -1.89 5.10 -7.05
N HIS A 6 -1.89 3.82 -7.42
CA HIS A 6 -2.96 3.26 -8.26
C HIS A 6 -4.30 3.26 -7.52
N LEU A 7 -4.28 2.86 -6.24
CA LEU A 7 -5.49 2.87 -5.41
C LEU A 7 -6.05 4.28 -5.23
N GLU A 8 -5.17 5.26 -5.01
CA GLU A 8 -5.60 6.65 -4.88
C GLU A 8 -6.28 7.14 -6.16
N LYS A 9 -5.72 6.77 -7.29
CA LYS A 9 -6.28 7.14 -8.57
C LYS A 9 -7.66 6.54 -8.78
N MET A 10 -7.82 5.28 -8.41
CA MET A 10 -9.12 4.61 -8.50
C MET A 10 -10.15 5.26 -7.60
N LEU A 11 -9.74 5.68 -6.40
CA LEU A 11 -10.63 6.39 -5.49
C LEU A 11 -11.05 7.73 -6.08
N MET A 12 -10.11 8.48 -6.61
CA MET A 12 -10.39 9.79 -7.22
C MET A 12 -11.30 9.69 -8.43
N ASN A 13 -11.17 8.61 -9.18
CA ASN A 13 -11.98 8.37 -10.37
C ASN A 13 -13.35 7.76 -10.05
N GLY A 14 -13.61 7.48 -8.78
CA GLY A 14 -14.87 6.88 -8.37
C GLY A 14 -15.01 5.41 -8.69
N GLU A 15 -13.90 4.74 -9.00
CA GLU A 15 -13.90 3.30 -9.32
C GLU A 15 -14.02 2.44 -8.09
N ILE A 16 -13.60 2.95 -6.94
CA ILE A 16 -13.75 2.25 -5.64
C ILE A 16 -14.27 3.25 -4.61
N SER A 17 -14.90 2.72 -3.56
CA SER A 17 -15.38 3.53 -2.45
C SER A 17 -14.25 3.84 -1.46
N GLU A 18 -14.48 4.80 -0.56
CA GLU A 18 -13.53 5.11 0.51
C GLU A 18 -13.30 3.90 1.41
N GLU A 19 -14.34 3.14 1.71
CA GLU A 19 -14.23 1.95 2.54
C GLU A 19 -13.34 0.90 1.86
N GLU A 20 -13.56 0.69 0.58
CA GLU A 20 -12.75 -0.25 -0.20
C GLU A 20 -11.30 0.22 -0.27
N TYR A 21 -11.08 1.51 -0.45
CA TYR A 21 -9.74 2.08 -0.47
C TYR A 21 -9.01 1.81 0.85
N LYS A 22 -9.66 2.08 1.98
CA LYS A 22 -9.07 1.87 3.30
C LYS A 22 -8.73 0.39 3.53
N GLU A 23 -9.63 -0.48 3.11
CA GLU A 23 -9.44 -1.92 3.24
C GLU A 23 -8.25 -2.40 2.44
N LYS A 24 -8.17 -2.01 1.17
CA LYS A 24 -7.06 -2.38 0.29
C LYS A 24 -5.74 -1.80 0.76
N LYS A 25 -5.77 -0.56 1.25
CA LYS A 25 -4.58 0.09 1.78
C LYS A 25 -4.05 -0.64 3.00
N ALA A 26 -4.94 -1.06 3.90
CA ALA A 26 -4.55 -1.79 5.10
C ALA A 26 -3.85 -3.11 4.73
N ILE A 27 -4.40 -3.82 3.76
CA ILE A 27 -3.80 -5.07 3.27
C ILE A 27 -2.41 -4.81 2.69
N TYR A 28 -2.27 -3.74 1.92
CA TYR A 28 -0.99 -3.37 1.33
C TYR A 28 0.06 -3.09 2.41
N VAL A 29 -0.31 -2.28 3.42
CA VAL A 29 0.59 -1.94 4.52
C VAL A 29 1.00 -3.20 5.28
N GLU A 30 0.06 -4.08 5.60
CA GLU A 30 0.36 -5.33 6.29
C GLU A 30 1.32 -6.21 5.49
N THR A 31 1.12 -6.27 4.17
CA THR A 31 1.99 -7.04 3.30
C THR A 31 3.43 -6.52 3.34
N ILE A 32 3.59 -5.20 3.29
CA ILE A 32 4.93 -4.59 3.34
C ILE A 32 5.60 -4.87 4.68
N LEU A 33 4.86 -4.73 5.78
CA LEU A 33 5.39 -5.03 7.10
C LEU A 33 5.80 -6.49 7.23
N GLU A 34 5.00 -7.39 6.68
CA GLU A 34 5.31 -8.82 6.70
C GLU A 34 6.62 -9.11 5.95
N LEU A 35 6.80 -8.50 4.79
CA LEU A 35 8.03 -8.66 4.03
C LEU A 35 9.25 -8.19 4.81
N TYR A 36 9.10 -7.09 5.54
CA TYR A 36 10.16 -6.57 6.38
C TYR A 36 10.47 -7.52 7.54
N ILE A 37 9.45 -8.01 8.22
CA ILE A 37 9.61 -8.92 9.35
C ILE A 37 10.30 -10.21 8.91
N GLN A 38 9.98 -10.71 7.74
CA GLN A 38 10.59 -11.92 7.18
C GLN A 38 12.00 -11.69 6.64
N GLY A 39 12.45 -10.43 6.60
CA GLY A 39 13.78 -10.12 6.11
C GLY A 39 13.91 -10.10 4.60
N ILE A 40 12.79 -10.11 3.87
CA ILE A 40 12.81 -10.08 2.41
C ILE A 40 13.18 -8.69 1.90
N ILE A 41 12.71 -7.64 2.58
CA ILE A 41 13.08 -6.27 2.26
C ILE A 41 13.71 -5.61 3.49
N GLY A 42 14.55 -4.60 3.26
CA GLY A 42 15.20 -3.86 4.32
C GLY A 42 14.32 -2.72 4.83
N LYS A 43 14.79 -2.08 5.90
CA LYS A 43 14.07 -0.99 6.55
C LYS A 43 13.82 0.18 5.62
N GLU A 44 14.84 0.56 4.85
CA GLU A 44 14.71 1.68 3.92
C GLU A 44 13.70 1.40 2.83
N GLU A 45 13.74 0.19 2.28
CA GLU A 45 12.78 -0.22 1.27
C GLU A 45 11.37 -0.25 1.81
N MET A 46 11.21 -0.71 3.05
CA MET A 46 9.91 -0.69 3.73
C MET A 46 9.36 0.73 3.79
N TYR A 47 10.18 1.67 4.27
CA TYR A 47 9.75 3.07 4.38
C TYR A 47 9.40 3.67 3.02
N GLU A 48 10.19 3.38 2.00
CA GLU A 48 9.90 3.86 0.65
C GLU A 48 8.53 3.39 0.18
N LYS A 49 8.23 2.11 0.36
CA LYS A 49 6.97 1.54 -0.09
C LYS A 49 5.78 2.08 0.69
N LEU A 50 5.97 2.37 1.98
CA LEU A 50 4.90 2.92 2.82
C LEU A 50 4.63 4.40 2.54
N ASN A 51 5.60 5.11 2.02
CA ASN A 51 5.50 6.55 1.77
C ASN A 51 5.14 6.92 0.33
N GLN A 52 4.86 5.94 -0.50
CA GLN A 52 4.50 6.20 -1.89
C GLN A 52 3.02 6.35 -2.09
#